data_c6eff2fbcf8ff2f19a9c30b89bf4fa41
#
_entry.id   c6eff2fbcf8ff2f19a9c30b89bf4fa41
#
_cell.length_a   1.000
_cell.length_b   1.000
_cell.length_c   1.000
_cell.angle_alpha   90.00
_cell.angle_beta   90.00
_cell.angle_gamma   90.00
#
_symmetry.space_group_name_H-M   'P 1'
#
loop_
_entity.id
_entity.type
_entity.pdbx_description
1 polymer ?
#
loop_
_entity_poly.entity_id
_entity_poly.type
_entity_poly.pdbx_seq_one_letter_code
_entity_poly.pdbx_strand_id
1 'polypeptide(L)'
;MNRALKNLSLRLVGLARVAGMIAMTGLVAAAGAVAAEPASVRLALNWKAEPQFGGFYAAEVHGHYAANDLAVDVIEGGSGAPTIQIVGAGQVEYAVVSADEVVISHDRGAGNVVALFATYQTNPQAIMAHGARGFESLEDVLKGNGTLLWQAGLPYAQFLTRKYAPLGVRAAPYLGGIGNFQNDPMLSQQCFFTSEPLTAARAGLEVDTFLVADSGYNPYTTVLVTTREHLEQNPAEVQRVVAAVRAGWAAYLEDPAATNAAMGAINKAMDEQTFRESAAAQVPLIRPEGDTPLGGMSLERWQTLVDQLKELKLVRKDVDAARLFVNL
;
A
#
# COMPACT_ATOMS: atom_id res chain seq x y z
N MET A 1 54.89 -59.81 -53.97
CA MET A 1 56.28 -60.07 -54.43
C MET A 1 57.23 -59.36 -53.47
N ASN A 2 57.98 -60.18 -52.77
CA ASN A 2 59.24 -59.96 -52.05
C ASN A 2 59.34 -58.87 -50.98
N ARG A 3 59.42 -59.37 -49.73
CA ARG A 3 60.68 -59.76 -49.01
C ARG A 3 61.48 -58.51 -48.59
N ALA A 4 62.03 -58.37 -47.52
CA ALA A 4 62.43 -59.16 -46.37
C ALA A 4 63.24 -58.29 -45.42
N LEU A 5 63.08 -58.51 -44.19
CA LEU A 5 64.18 -58.88 -43.27
C LEU A 5 65.25 -57.75 -43.07
N LYS A 6 65.63 -57.48 -41.94
CA LYS A 6 66.06 -58.10 -40.70
C LYS A 6 66.93 -57.10 -39.94
N ASN A 7 66.82 -57.22 -38.68
CA ASN A 7 67.83 -57.34 -37.60
C ASN A 7 68.55 -56.09 -37.10
N LEU A 8 68.42 -55.93 -35.85
CA LEU A 8 69.26 -56.36 -34.73
C LEU A 8 70.27 -55.33 -34.25
N SER A 9 70.26 -54.89 -33.16
CA SER A 9 70.97 -55.13 -31.90
C SER A 9 71.24 -53.79 -31.17
N LEU A 10 70.83 -53.76 -29.98
CA LEU A 10 71.49 -53.90 -28.68
C LEU A 10 72.48 -52.80 -28.25
N ARG A 11 72.23 -52.36 -27.02
CA ARG A 11 73.10 -51.84 -25.96
C ARG A 11 73.31 -50.30 -25.96
N LEU A 12 73.37 -49.62 -24.87
CA LEU A 12 73.39 -49.80 -23.42
C LEU A 12 73.33 -48.42 -22.78
N VAL A 13 72.57 -48.31 -21.67
CA VAL A 13 72.93 -47.58 -20.46
C VAL A 13 73.19 -46.07 -20.50
N GLY A 14 72.43 -45.33 -19.78
CA GLY A 14 72.71 -43.96 -19.33
C GLY A 14 71.60 -43.44 -18.41
N LEU A 15 71.75 -43.65 -17.10
CA LEU A 15 70.89 -42.97 -16.09
C LEU A 15 71.02 -41.48 -16.19
N ALA A 16 69.91 -40.76 -16.31
CA ALA A 16 69.78 -39.43 -15.76
C ALA A 16 68.40 -39.20 -15.22
N ARG A 17 68.28 -39.13 -13.93
CA ARG A 17 67.10 -38.63 -13.20
C ARG A 17 66.91 -37.17 -13.50
N VAL A 18 65.81 -36.75 -14.13
CA VAL A 18 65.30 -35.39 -14.06
C VAL A 18 63.87 -35.45 -13.60
N ALA A 19 63.65 -34.90 -12.41
CA ALA A 19 62.36 -34.71 -11.83
C ALA A 19 61.51 -33.73 -12.67
N GLY A 20 60.53 -34.23 -13.40
CA GLY A 20 59.54 -33.40 -14.07
C GLY A 20 58.44 -33.07 -13.07
N MET A 21 58.48 -31.84 -12.54
CA MET A 21 57.37 -31.20 -11.77
C MET A 21 56.19 -31.02 -12.75
N ILE A 22 55.15 -31.83 -12.57
CA ILE A 22 53.87 -31.64 -13.20
C ILE A 22 53.21 -30.42 -12.50
N ALA A 23 53.26 -29.27 -13.11
CA ALA A 23 52.48 -28.09 -12.73
C ALA A 23 51.00 -28.41 -13.07
N MET A 24 50.27 -28.84 -12.08
CA MET A 24 48.82 -28.99 -12.14
C MET A 24 48.23 -27.56 -12.02
N THR A 25 48.08 -26.87 -13.16
CA THR A 25 47.32 -25.61 -13.25
C THR A 25 45.88 -25.93 -12.93
N GLY A 26 45.50 -25.66 -11.66
CA GLY A 26 44.14 -25.68 -11.23
C GLY A 26 43.38 -24.57 -11.96
N LEU A 27 42.55 -24.93 -12.91
CA LEU A 27 41.54 -24.07 -13.52
C LEU A 27 40.47 -23.85 -12.45
N VAL A 28 40.60 -22.78 -11.67
CA VAL A 28 39.52 -22.31 -10.82
C VAL A 28 38.45 -21.78 -11.77
N ALA A 29 37.46 -22.61 -12.07
CA ALA A 29 36.24 -22.17 -12.69
C ALA A 29 35.59 -21.18 -11.68
N ALA A 30 35.77 -19.88 -11.91
CA ALA A 30 34.92 -18.87 -11.32
C ALA A 30 33.51 -19.15 -11.85
N ALA A 31 32.73 -19.88 -11.07
CA ALA A 31 31.29 -19.93 -11.26
C ALA A 31 30.81 -18.51 -11.08
N GLY A 32 30.66 -17.76 -12.15
CA GLY A 32 29.98 -16.48 -12.16
C GLY A 32 28.59 -16.77 -11.61
N ALA A 33 28.28 -16.27 -10.43
CA ALA A 33 26.91 -16.24 -9.97
C ALA A 33 26.12 -15.47 -11.03
N VAL A 34 25.35 -16.18 -11.84
CA VAL A 34 24.31 -15.56 -12.66
C VAL A 34 23.41 -14.89 -11.66
N ALA A 35 23.44 -13.55 -11.58
CA ALA A 35 22.49 -12.81 -10.78
C ALA A 35 21.10 -13.26 -11.22
N ALA A 36 20.32 -13.80 -10.30
CA ALA A 36 18.93 -14.14 -10.60
C ALA A 36 18.23 -12.86 -11.10
N GLU A 37 17.42 -13.00 -12.13
CA GLU A 37 16.60 -11.86 -12.56
C GLU A 37 15.70 -11.43 -11.40
N PRO A 38 15.48 -10.10 -11.23
CA PRO A 38 14.59 -9.58 -10.20
C PRO A 38 13.19 -10.20 -10.33
N ALA A 39 12.59 -10.54 -9.20
CA ALA A 39 11.20 -11.01 -9.20
C ALA A 39 10.28 -9.90 -9.71
N SER A 40 9.55 -10.17 -10.78
CA SER A 40 8.58 -9.24 -11.35
C SER A 40 7.24 -9.40 -10.63
N VAL A 41 6.76 -8.31 -10.01
CA VAL A 41 5.49 -8.28 -9.27
C VAL A 41 4.67 -7.04 -9.67
N ARG A 42 3.34 -7.16 -9.61
CA ARG A 42 2.40 -6.08 -9.90
C ARG A 42 1.72 -5.65 -8.62
N LEU A 43 1.68 -4.35 -8.40
CA LEU A 43 1.03 -3.70 -7.26
C LEU A 43 -0.08 -2.78 -7.75
N ALA A 44 -1.34 -3.16 -7.56
CA ALA A 44 -2.48 -2.34 -7.95
C ALA A 44 -2.89 -1.38 -6.82
N LEU A 45 -2.92 -0.09 -7.12
CA LEU A 45 -3.42 0.94 -6.22
C LEU A 45 -4.93 1.14 -6.42
N ASN A 46 -5.64 1.50 -5.36
CA ASN A 46 -7.07 1.79 -5.43
C ASN A 46 -7.39 3.24 -5.83
N TRP A 47 -6.37 4.08 -6.05
CA TRP A 47 -6.53 5.47 -6.49
C TRP A 47 -5.34 5.91 -7.34
N LYS A 48 -5.33 7.18 -7.75
CA LYS A 48 -4.28 7.82 -8.55
C LYS A 48 -2.99 8.00 -7.75
N ALA A 49 -1.90 8.34 -8.45
CA ALA A 49 -0.62 8.72 -7.85
C ALA A 49 -0.76 10.00 -7.03
N GLU A 50 -0.94 9.85 -5.74
CA GLU A 50 -1.12 10.91 -4.75
C GLU A 50 -0.32 10.59 -3.48
N PRO A 51 -0.04 11.57 -2.60
CA PRO A 51 0.78 11.39 -1.40
C PRO A 51 0.40 10.22 -0.51
N GLN A 52 -0.87 9.82 -0.48
CA GLN A 52 -1.33 8.62 0.24
C GLN A 52 -0.72 7.30 -0.24
N PHE A 53 -0.06 7.30 -1.38
CA PHE A 53 0.71 6.17 -1.93
C PHE A 53 2.20 6.46 -1.98
N GLY A 54 2.64 7.57 -1.39
CA GLY A 54 4.00 8.07 -1.49
C GLY A 54 5.08 7.05 -1.17
N GLY A 55 4.90 6.22 -0.15
CA GLY A 55 5.88 5.20 0.21
C GLY A 55 6.05 4.09 -0.84
N PHE A 56 4.97 3.74 -1.58
CA PHE A 56 5.07 2.75 -2.66
C PHE A 56 5.86 3.31 -3.84
N TYR A 57 5.64 4.57 -4.21
CA TYR A 57 6.43 5.26 -5.24
C TYR A 57 7.85 5.59 -4.75
N ALA A 58 8.04 5.92 -3.47
CA ALA A 58 9.36 6.16 -2.91
C ALA A 58 10.23 4.89 -2.94
N ALA A 59 9.62 3.72 -2.74
CA ALA A 59 10.33 2.45 -2.86
C ALA A 59 10.91 2.24 -4.26
N GLU A 60 10.25 2.73 -5.31
CA GLU A 60 10.76 2.75 -6.68
C GLU A 60 11.80 3.86 -6.85
N VAL A 61 11.45 5.13 -6.54
CA VAL A 61 12.28 6.32 -6.76
C VAL A 61 13.64 6.23 -6.06
N HIS A 62 13.66 5.65 -4.85
CA HIS A 62 14.89 5.48 -4.06
C HIS A 62 15.55 4.11 -4.23
N GLY A 63 15.05 3.28 -5.16
CA GLY A 63 15.63 1.99 -5.50
C GLY A 63 15.48 0.90 -4.43
N HIS A 64 14.56 1.05 -3.49
CA HIS A 64 14.33 0.03 -2.44
C HIS A 64 13.79 -1.28 -3.00
N TYR A 65 12.98 -1.24 -4.06
CA TYR A 65 12.56 -2.47 -4.74
C TYR A 65 13.76 -3.19 -5.37
N ALA A 66 14.56 -2.47 -6.15
CA ALA A 66 15.74 -3.04 -6.82
C ALA A 66 16.78 -3.58 -5.81
N ALA A 67 16.97 -2.89 -4.69
CA ALA A 67 17.86 -3.34 -3.60
C ALA A 67 17.37 -4.63 -2.91
N ASN A 68 16.11 -5.00 -3.12
CA ASN A 68 15.49 -6.24 -2.64
C ASN A 68 15.24 -7.26 -3.77
N ASP A 69 15.95 -7.15 -4.90
CA ASP A 69 15.80 -8.02 -6.08
C ASP A 69 14.35 -8.10 -6.58
N LEU A 70 13.66 -6.96 -6.63
CA LEU A 70 12.27 -6.81 -7.09
C LEU A 70 12.19 -5.84 -8.26
N ALA A 71 11.39 -6.20 -9.27
CA ALA A 71 10.91 -5.31 -10.32
C ALA A 71 9.40 -5.13 -10.12
N VAL A 72 8.98 -3.99 -9.54
CA VAL A 72 7.60 -3.74 -9.18
C VAL A 72 6.94 -2.83 -10.21
N ASP A 73 5.83 -3.30 -10.78
CA ASP A 73 4.96 -2.48 -11.63
C ASP A 73 3.82 -1.91 -10.76
N VAL A 74 3.86 -0.60 -10.50
CA VAL A 74 2.85 0.11 -9.72
C VAL A 74 1.75 0.59 -10.65
N ILE A 75 0.60 -0.07 -10.57
CA ILE A 75 -0.56 0.17 -11.44
C ILE A 75 -1.51 1.15 -10.73
N GLU A 76 -1.73 2.32 -11.33
CA GLU A 76 -2.69 3.28 -10.79
C GLU A 76 -4.13 2.77 -10.85
N GLY A 77 -4.90 3.16 -9.84
CA GLY A 77 -6.34 2.95 -9.80
C GLY A 77 -7.15 4.20 -10.10
N GLY A 78 -8.34 4.24 -9.54
CA GLY A 78 -9.27 5.36 -9.65
C GLY A 78 -10.58 5.04 -8.96
N SER A 79 -11.58 5.90 -9.11
CA SER A 79 -12.89 5.68 -8.50
C SER A 79 -13.48 4.34 -8.93
N GLY A 80 -13.77 3.47 -7.95
CA GLY A 80 -14.32 2.14 -8.19
C GLY A 80 -13.33 1.09 -8.72
N ALA A 81 -12.02 1.35 -8.62
CA ALA A 81 -11.01 0.35 -8.95
C ALA A 81 -11.23 -0.94 -8.15
N PRO A 82 -11.37 -2.11 -8.81
CA PRO A 82 -11.75 -3.35 -8.14
C PRO A 82 -10.53 -4.08 -7.55
N THR A 83 -9.69 -3.37 -6.78
CA THR A 83 -8.39 -3.87 -6.32
C THR A 83 -8.49 -5.12 -5.48
N ILE A 84 -9.47 -5.20 -4.57
CA ILE A 84 -9.70 -6.39 -3.75
C ILE A 84 -10.08 -7.61 -4.59
N GLN A 85 -10.85 -7.40 -5.68
CA GLN A 85 -11.27 -8.48 -6.58
C GLN A 85 -10.11 -8.99 -7.45
N ILE A 86 -9.30 -8.07 -8.02
CA ILE A 86 -8.20 -8.47 -8.91
C ILE A 86 -7.06 -9.17 -8.16
N VAL A 87 -6.74 -8.74 -6.93
CA VAL A 87 -5.77 -9.46 -6.10
C VAL A 87 -6.33 -10.79 -5.63
N GLY A 88 -7.59 -10.83 -5.17
CA GLY A 88 -8.24 -12.07 -4.74
C GLY A 88 -8.37 -13.11 -5.85
N ALA A 89 -8.41 -12.68 -7.12
CA ALA A 89 -8.41 -13.53 -8.30
C ALA A 89 -7.00 -13.89 -8.82
N GLY A 90 -5.92 -13.42 -8.15
CA GLY A 90 -4.54 -13.66 -8.57
C GLY A 90 -4.16 -12.96 -9.88
N GLN A 91 -4.89 -11.91 -10.28
CA GLN A 91 -4.58 -11.13 -11.48
C GLN A 91 -3.42 -10.15 -11.24
N VAL A 92 -3.17 -9.79 -9.98
CA VAL A 92 -1.99 -9.09 -9.50
C VAL A 92 -1.50 -9.74 -8.22
N GLU A 93 -0.21 -9.63 -7.93
CA GLU A 93 0.41 -10.25 -6.76
C GLU A 93 0.07 -9.46 -5.48
N TYR A 94 0.00 -8.13 -5.61
CA TYR A 94 -0.28 -7.21 -4.50
C TYR A 94 -1.31 -6.16 -4.90
N ALA A 95 -2.03 -5.67 -3.90
CA ALA A 95 -2.92 -4.52 -4.07
C ALA A 95 -2.93 -3.64 -2.82
N VAL A 96 -3.40 -2.40 -3.00
CA VAL A 96 -3.74 -1.51 -1.89
C VAL A 96 -5.26 -1.42 -1.77
N VAL A 97 -5.76 -1.63 -0.55
CA VAL A 97 -7.19 -1.64 -0.22
C VAL A 97 -7.43 -0.98 1.16
N SER A 98 -8.68 -0.87 1.58
CA SER A 98 -9.06 -0.55 2.96
C SER A 98 -9.27 -1.83 3.78
N ALA A 99 -9.06 -1.76 5.09
CA ALA A 99 -9.20 -2.92 5.97
C ALA A 99 -10.62 -3.51 5.99
N ASP A 100 -11.64 -2.67 5.87
CA ASP A 100 -13.04 -3.11 5.78
C ASP A 100 -13.31 -3.94 4.53
N GLU A 101 -12.65 -3.65 3.40
CA GLU A 101 -12.72 -4.47 2.19
C GLU A 101 -12.14 -5.87 2.42
N VAL A 102 -11.03 -5.96 3.19
CA VAL A 102 -10.44 -7.26 3.56
C VAL A 102 -11.45 -8.08 4.39
N VAL A 103 -12.02 -7.50 5.43
CA VAL A 103 -13.03 -8.18 6.28
C VAL A 103 -14.24 -8.63 5.46
N ILE A 104 -14.79 -7.74 4.63
CA ILE A 104 -15.95 -8.02 3.80
C ILE A 104 -15.66 -9.12 2.76
N SER A 105 -14.44 -9.15 2.19
CA SER A 105 -14.04 -10.20 1.25
C SER A 105 -14.06 -11.58 1.89
N HIS A 106 -13.59 -11.69 3.13
CA HIS A 106 -13.63 -12.95 3.90
C HIS A 106 -15.06 -13.40 4.19
N ASP A 107 -15.96 -12.48 4.55
CA ASP A 107 -17.39 -12.77 4.75
C ASP A 107 -18.04 -13.31 3.48
N ARG A 108 -17.73 -12.72 2.34
CA ARG A 108 -18.28 -13.12 1.03
C ARG A 108 -17.68 -14.40 0.48
N GLY A 109 -16.56 -14.86 1.04
CA GLY A 109 -15.81 -16.01 0.51
C GLY A 109 -15.15 -15.73 -0.85
N ALA A 110 -14.99 -14.46 -1.18
CA ALA A 110 -14.44 -13.99 -2.45
C ALA A 110 -12.93 -13.76 -2.36
N GLY A 111 -12.21 -14.66 -1.76
CA GLY A 111 -10.77 -14.56 -1.70
C GLY A 111 -10.22 -14.74 -0.29
N ASN A 112 -9.00 -15.17 -0.27
CA ASN A 112 -8.24 -15.40 0.95
C ASN A 112 -7.17 -14.29 1.07
N VAL A 113 -7.64 -13.03 1.01
CA VAL A 113 -6.76 -11.86 1.03
C VAL A 113 -6.24 -11.65 2.44
N VAL A 114 -4.95 -11.32 2.58
CA VAL A 114 -4.27 -11.07 3.84
C VAL A 114 -3.55 -9.73 3.80
N ALA A 115 -3.70 -8.93 4.85
CA ALA A 115 -3.02 -7.66 4.99
C ALA A 115 -1.58 -7.86 5.48
N LEU A 116 -0.64 -7.12 4.89
CA LEU A 116 0.80 -7.23 5.13
C LEU A 116 1.41 -5.98 5.75
N PHE A 117 0.81 -4.81 5.46
CA PHE A 117 1.31 -3.51 5.88
C PHE A 117 0.17 -2.50 5.89
N ALA A 118 -0.02 -1.77 6.98
CA ALA A 118 -1.04 -0.73 7.10
C ALA A 118 -0.39 0.65 7.18
N THR A 119 -0.56 1.45 6.12
CA THR A 119 0.05 2.77 6.05
C THR A 119 -0.47 3.69 7.15
N TYR A 120 -1.77 3.93 7.17
CA TYR A 120 -2.36 4.87 8.12
C TYR A 120 -2.69 4.22 9.46
N GLN A 121 -2.10 4.75 10.52
CA GLN A 121 -2.44 4.39 11.91
C GLN A 121 -3.67 5.18 12.40
N THR A 122 -3.92 6.38 11.88
CA THR A 122 -5.19 7.08 11.99
C THR A 122 -5.80 7.22 10.60
N ASN A 123 -7.04 6.76 10.44
CA ASN A 123 -7.71 6.83 9.14
C ASN A 123 -8.00 8.30 8.77
N PRO A 124 -7.49 8.80 7.63
CA PRO A 124 -7.68 10.19 7.21
C PRO A 124 -9.07 10.50 6.62
N GLN A 125 -9.99 9.52 6.59
CA GLN A 125 -11.38 9.78 6.19
C GLN A 125 -12.01 10.80 7.13
N ALA A 126 -12.58 11.86 6.58
CA ALA A 126 -13.12 12.96 7.34
C ALA A 126 -14.39 13.53 6.67
N ILE A 127 -15.05 14.41 7.39
CA ILE A 127 -16.11 15.29 6.87
C ILE A 127 -15.63 16.72 7.06
N MET A 128 -15.68 17.53 6.00
CA MET A 128 -15.40 18.95 6.08
C MET A 128 -16.69 19.77 5.93
N ALA A 129 -16.72 20.92 6.58
CA ALA A 129 -17.79 21.91 6.52
C ALA A 129 -17.20 23.31 6.39
N HIS A 130 -17.97 24.30 5.91
CA HIS A 130 -17.55 25.69 5.92
C HIS A 130 -17.38 26.19 7.36
N GLY A 131 -16.25 26.82 7.68
CA GLY A 131 -15.95 27.33 9.03
C GLY A 131 -16.98 28.33 9.55
N ALA A 132 -17.59 29.12 8.66
CA ALA A 132 -18.69 30.03 9.00
C ALA A 132 -19.95 29.32 9.59
N ARG A 133 -20.04 27.98 9.47
CA ARG A 133 -21.11 27.18 10.08
C ARG A 133 -20.94 27.00 11.60
N GLY A 134 -19.70 27.18 12.11
CA GLY A 134 -19.40 27.12 13.54
C GLY A 134 -19.64 25.75 14.18
N PHE A 135 -19.45 24.66 13.44
CA PHE A 135 -19.50 23.32 14.01
C PHE A 135 -18.25 23.03 14.85
N GLU A 136 -18.43 22.40 15.99
CA GLU A 136 -17.34 22.03 16.89
C GLU A 136 -17.04 20.54 16.86
N SER A 137 -17.93 19.74 16.25
CA SER A 137 -17.80 18.28 16.20
C SER A 137 -18.42 17.67 14.93
N LEU A 138 -18.04 16.44 14.64
CA LEU A 138 -18.68 15.64 13.59
C LEU A 138 -20.19 15.43 13.88
N GLU A 139 -20.56 15.32 15.14
CA GLU A 139 -21.97 15.20 15.56
C GLU A 139 -22.76 16.46 15.18
N ASP A 140 -22.19 17.65 15.38
CA ASP A 140 -22.84 18.92 15.01
C ASP A 140 -23.08 19.00 13.52
N VAL A 141 -22.11 18.56 12.70
CA VAL A 141 -22.29 18.49 11.24
C VAL A 141 -23.43 17.55 10.89
N LEU A 142 -23.47 16.36 11.46
CA LEU A 142 -24.43 15.31 11.12
C LEU A 142 -25.86 15.61 11.62
N LYS A 143 -25.97 16.27 12.77
CA LYS A 143 -27.27 16.68 13.35
C LYS A 143 -27.71 18.07 12.88
N GLY A 144 -26.83 18.84 12.28
CA GLY A 144 -27.10 20.14 11.73
C GLY A 144 -28.02 20.11 10.51
N ASN A 145 -28.24 21.27 9.93
CA ASN A 145 -29.00 21.42 8.69
C ASN A 145 -28.10 21.41 7.45
N GLY A 146 -28.68 21.46 6.25
CA GLY A 146 -27.94 21.49 4.99
C GLY A 146 -27.83 20.14 4.31
N THR A 147 -26.84 20.00 3.42
CA THR A 147 -26.64 18.78 2.65
C THR A 147 -25.22 18.24 2.86
N LEU A 148 -25.11 16.96 3.12
CA LEU A 148 -23.85 16.23 3.21
C LEU A 148 -23.61 15.43 1.93
N LEU A 149 -22.55 15.80 1.21
CA LEU A 149 -22.06 15.09 0.04
C LEU A 149 -21.15 13.94 0.48
N TRP A 150 -21.61 12.72 0.34
CA TRP A 150 -20.82 11.54 0.72
C TRP A 150 -21.23 10.27 -0.05
N GLN A 151 -20.43 9.25 0.07
CA GLN A 151 -20.72 7.92 -0.42
C GLN A 151 -21.44 7.12 0.68
N ALA A 152 -22.75 7.35 0.79
CA ALA A 152 -23.57 6.81 1.88
C ALA A 152 -23.58 5.26 2.00
N GLY A 153 -23.18 4.55 0.94
CA GLY A 153 -23.04 3.09 0.93
C GLY A 153 -21.76 2.57 1.60
N LEU A 154 -20.77 3.41 1.85
CA LEU A 154 -19.51 2.98 2.46
C LEU A 154 -19.67 2.69 3.96
N PRO A 155 -18.85 1.77 4.53
CA PRO A 155 -18.95 1.35 5.93
C PRO A 155 -18.90 2.52 6.92
N TYR A 156 -17.98 3.48 6.73
CA TYR A 156 -17.88 4.64 7.62
C TYR A 156 -19.18 5.46 7.65
N ALA A 157 -19.82 5.65 6.49
CA ALA A 157 -21.06 6.43 6.40
C ALA A 157 -22.23 5.71 7.07
N GLN A 158 -22.30 4.38 6.95
CA GLN A 158 -23.29 3.56 7.65
C GLN A 158 -23.05 3.57 9.17
N PHE A 159 -21.78 3.51 9.59
CA PHE A 159 -21.41 3.65 11.00
C PHE A 159 -21.88 4.99 11.57
N LEU A 160 -21.54 6.10 10.92
CA LEU A 160 -21.95 7.44 11.34
C LEU A 160 -23.47 7.61 11.36
N THR A 161 -24.15 7.11 10.32
CA THR A 161 -25.62 7.13 10.25
C THR A 161 -26.23 6.39 11.43
N ARG A 162 -25.71 5.20 11.78
CA ARG A 162 -26.22 4.42 12.91
C ARG A 162 -25.93 5.09 14.25
N LYS A 163 -24.71 5.62 14.41
CA LYS A 163 -24.26 6.22 15.69
C LYS A 163 -25.01 7.52 16.01
N TYR A 164 -25.26 8.35 14.99
CA TYR A 164 -25.79 9.70 15.18
C TYR A 164 -27.25 9.88 14.73
N ALA A 165 -27.96 8.79 14.43
CA ALA A 165 -29.35 8.87 14.02
C ALA A 165 -30.25 9.54 15.11
N PRO A 166 -31.29 10.34 14.73
CA PRO A 166 -31.58 10.75 13.36
C PRO A 166 -30.62 11.83 12.88
N LEU A 167 -30.25 11.77 11.59
CA LEU A 167 -29.44 12.83 10.96
C LEU A 167 -30.31 14.05 10.66
N GLY A 168 -29.74 15.25 10.86
CA GLY A 168 -30.35 16.51 10.47
C GLY A 168 -30.03 16.92 9.02
N VAL A 169 -28.84 16.54 8.54
CA VAL A 169 -28.42 16.77 7.18
C VAL A 169 -29.12 15.89 6.16
N ARG A 170 -29.35 16.42 4.96
CA ARG A 170 -29.79 15.66 3.80
C ARG A 170 -28.58 15.02 3.10
N ALA A 171 -28.56 13.74 2.93
CA ALA A 171 -27.51 13.03 2.19
C ALA A 171 -27.65 13.25 0.67
N ALA A 172 -26.51 13.50 -0.03
CA ALA A 172 -26.43 13.54 -1.48
C ALA A 172 -25.11 12.90 -1.94
N PRO A 173 -25.04 12.41 -3.21
CA PRO A 173 -23.84 11.78 -3.72
C PRO A 173 -22.63 12.73 -3.77
N TYR A 174 -21.49 12.26 -3.33
CA TYR A 174 -20.20 12.92 -3.57
C TYR A 174 -19.70 12.56 -4.97
N LEU A 175 -19.43 13.57 -5.78
CA LEU A 175 -19.03 13.42 -7.18
C LEU A 175 -17.53 13.69 -7.44
N GLY A 176 -16.77 13.90 -6.37
CA GLY A 176 -15.34 14.22 -6.43
C GLY A 176 -15.06 15.71 -6.42
N GLY A 177 -13.88 16.07 -5.89
CA GLY A 177 -13.41 17.46 -5.81
C GLY A 177 -14.23 18.34 -4.87
N ILE A 178 -13.97 19.65 -4.93
CA ILE A 178 -14.61 20.65 -4.05
C ILE A 178 -15.56 21.61 -4.79
N GLY A 179 -15.78 21.42 -6.10
CA GLY A 179 -16.51 22.40 -6.91
C GLY A 179 -17.93 22.69 -6.43
N ASN A 180 -18.68 21.66 -6.02
CA ASN A 180 -20.02 21.87 -5.45
C ASN A 180 -19.93 22.56 -4.08
N PHE A 181 -19.00 22.13 -3.25
CA PHE A 181 -18.78 22.67 -1.92
C PHE A 181 -18.45 24.17 -1.94
N GLN A 182 -17.59 24.61 -2.88
CA GLN A 182 -17.22 26.01 -3.05
C GLN A 182 -18.42 26.93 -3.31
N ASN A 183 -19.45 26.44 -4.00
CA ASN A 183 -20.56 27.24 -4.49
C ASN A 183 -21.77 27.28 -3.54
N ASP A 184 -21.79 26.44 -2.49
CA ASP A 184 -22.91 26.39 -1.56
C ASP A 184 -22.41 26.28 -0.11
N PRO A 185 -22.53 27.35 0.70
CA PRO A 185 -22.06 27.36 2.09
C PRO A 185 -22.86 26.41 3.01
N MET A 186 -24.00 25.90 2.54
CA MET A 186 -24.80 24.93 3.29
C MET A 186 -24.37 23.49 3.07
N LEU A 187 -23.37 23.26 2.21
CA LEU A 187 -22.80 21.93 1.99
C LEU A 187 -21.77 21.59 3.07
N SER A 188 -21.78 20.34 3.45
CA SER A 188 -20.67 19.60 4.05
C SER A 188 -20.32 18.47 3.11
N GLN A 189 -19.09 17.99 3.13
CA GLN A 189 -18.73 16.84 2.28
C GLN A 189 -17.70 15.92 2.91
N GLN A 190 -17.73 14.65 2.48
CA GLN A 190 -16.63 13.75 2.75
C GLN A 190 -15.35 14.28 2.14
N CYS A 191 -14.25 13.99 2.79
CA CYS A 191 -12.91 14.33 2.32
C CYS A 191 -11.87 13.36 2.86
N PHE A 192 -10.70 13.37 2.26
CA PHE A 192 -9.48 12.92 2.93
C PHE A 192 -8.83 14.12 3.61
N PHE A 193 -8.55 14.02 4.89
CA PHE A 193 -7.98 15.11 5.70
C PHE A 193 -6.76 15.76 5.03
N THR A 194 -6.04 14.97 4.26
CA THR A 194 -4.80 15.34 3.56
C THR A 194 -5.00 15.81 2.12
N SER A 195 -6.22 16.06 1.66
CA SER A 195 -6.51 16.39 0.25
C SER A 195 -7.48 17.56 0.10
N GLU A 196 -8.79 17.31 0.14
CA GLU A 196 -9.81 18.33 -0.16
C GLU A 196 -9.77 19.56 0.75
N PRO A 197 -9.50 19.45 2.08
CA PRO A 197 -9.38 20.63 2.94
C PRO A 197 -8.24 21.57 2.52
N LEU A 198 -7.10 21.01 2.06
CA LEU A 198 -5.97 21.78 1.56
C LEU A 198 -6.34 22.51 0.26
N THR A 199 -7.08 21.83 -0.61
CA THR A 199 -7.58 22.42 -1.85
C THR A 199 -8.59 23.55 -1.55
N ALA A 200 -9.47 23.37 -0.58
CA ALA A 200 -10.44 24.37 -0.15
C ALA A 200 -9.74 25.62 0.44
N ALA A 201 -8.76 25.43 1.30
CA ALA A 201 -7.97 26.51 1.88
C ALA A 201 -7.27 27.36 0.81
N ARG A 202 -6.70 26.73 -0.23
CA ARG A 202 -6.09 27.45 -1.36
C ARG A 202 -7.12 28.19 -2.22
N ALA A 203 -8.35 27.70 -2.28
CA ALA A 203 -9.45 28.41 -2.93
C ALA A 203 -9.99 29.57 -2.07
N GLY A 204 -9.37 29.87 -0.92
CA GLY A 204 -9.75 30.95 -0.02
C GLY A 204 -10.94 30.61 0.89
N LEU A 205 -11.26 29.32 1.06
CA LEU A 205 -12.33 28.86 1.93
C LEU A 205 -11.76 28.49 3.31
N GLU A 206 -12.38 29.00 4.36
CA GLU A 206 -12.18 28.50 5.72
C GLU A 206 -13.05 27.26 5.93
N VAL A 207 -12.43 26.16 6.34
CA VAL A 207 -13.11 24.89 6.55
C VAL A 207 -12.73 24.28 7.88
N ASP A 208 -13.72 23.70 8.56
CA ASP A 208 -13.52 22.80 9.68
C ASP A 208 -13.55 21.35 9.17
N THR A 209 -12.66 20.54 9.68
CA THR A 209 -12.50 19.14 9.22
C THR A 209 -12.52 18.20 10.43
N PHE A 210 -13.41 17.23 10.40
CA PHE A 210 -13.65 16.29 11.49
C PHE A 210 -13.30 14.87 11.04
N LEU A 211 -12.30 14.26 11.68
CA LEU A 211 -11.91 12.88 11.37
C LEU A 211 -13.02 11.91 11.79
N VAL A 212 -13.33 10.97 10.91
CA VAL A 212 -14.24 9.87 11.24
C VAL A 212 -13.65 8.98 12.33
N ALA A 213 -12.32 8.88 12.37
CA ALA A 213 -11.59 8.14 13.39
C ALA A 213 -11.96 8.56 14.82
N ASP A 214 -12.18 9.86 15.07
CA ASP A 214 -12.55 10.42 16.38
C ASP A 214 -13.95 9.98 16.83
N SER A 215 -14.78 9.51 15.89
CA SER A 215 -16.07 8.92 16.21
C SER A 215 -15.96 7.46 16.72
N GLY A 216 -14.78 6.87 16.69
CA GLY A 216 -14.52 5.48 17.04
C GLY A 216 -14.55 4.51 15.85
N TYR A 217 -14.72 4.99 14.60
CA TYR A 217 -14.56 4.19 13.40
C TYR A 217 -13.21 4.49 12.76
N ASN A 218 -12.20 3.72 13.12
CA ASN A 218 -10.81 3.94 12.73
C ASN A 218 -10.19 2.67 12.11
N PRO A 219 -10.71 2.13 10.99
CA PRO A 219 -10.07 1.02 10.29
C PRO A 219 -8.72 1.44 9.71
N TYR A 220 -7.80 0.48 9.58
CA TYR A 220 -6.60 0.72 8.76
C TYR A 220 -7.00 1.04 7.32
N THR A 221 -6.30 1.96 6.68
CA THR A 221 -6.48 2.26 5.26
C THR A 221 -5.14 2.38 4.55
N THR A 222 -5.17 2.36 3.23
CA THR A 222 -3.97 2.20 2.39
C THR A 222 -3.16 0.99 2.86
N VAL A 223 -3.84 -0.15 2.86
CA VAL A 223 -3.31 -1.43 3.34
C VAL A 223 -2.78 -2.24 2.17
N LEU A 224 -1.49 -2.58 2.22
CA LEU A 224 -0.90 -3.54 1.28
C LEU A 224 -1.41 -4.93 1.59
N VAL A 225 -1.93 -5.59 0.57
CA VAL A 225 -2.48 -6.95 0.68
C VAL A 225 -1.93 -7.87 -0.40
N THR A 226 -1.98 -9.16 -0.12
CA THR A 226 -1.80 -10.25 -1.08
C THR A 226 -2.80 -11.38 -0.79
N THR A 227 -2.75 -12.49 -1.55
CA THR A 227 -3.51 -13.68 -1.18
C THR A 227 -2.71 -14.55 -0.20
N ARG A 228 -3.42 -15.32 0.63
CA ARG A 228 -2.77 -16.29 1.52
C ARG A 228 -1.99 -17.35 0.73
N GLU A 229 -2.54 -17.77 -0.40
CA GLU A 229 -1.86 -18.71 -1.29
C GLU A 229 -0.53 -18.13 -1.79
N HIS A 230 -0.50 -16.87 -2.24
CA HIS A 230 0.72 -16.22 -2.70
C HIS A 230 1.75 -16.10 -1.56
N LEU A 231 1.29 -15.69 -0.36
CA LEU A 231 2.14 -15.62 0.83
C LEU A 231 2.77 -16.96 1.19
N GLU A 232 2.00 -18.06 1.11
CA GLU A 232 2.49 -19.41 1.43
C GLU A 232 3.44 -19.96 0.37
N GLN A 233 3.20 -19.65 -0.90
CA GLN A 233 4.05 -20.09 -2.01
C GLN A 233 5.33 -19.26 -2.16
N ASN A 234 5.29 -17.96 -1.82
CA ASN A 234 6.38 -17.00 -2.04
C ASN A 234 6.77 -16.21 -0.78
N PRO A 235 6.96 -16.84 0.39
CA PRO A 235 7.15 -16.11 1.65
C PRO A 235 8.37 -15.18 1.65
N ALA A 236 9.45 -15.57 0.99
CA ALA A 236 10.66 -14.75 0.90
C ALA A 236 10.47 -13.52 0.00
N GLU A 237 9.71 -13.61 -1.09
CA GLU A 237 9.36 -12.47 -1.93
C GLU A 237 8.47 -11.48 -1.16
N VAL A 238 7.43 -11.98 -0.50
CA VAL A 238 6.52 -11.16 0.30
C VAL A 238 7.26 -10.40 1.39
N GLN A 239 8.22 -11.03 2.08
CA GLN A 239 9.07 -10.36 3.07
C GLN A 239 9.90 -9.22 2.43
N ARG A 240 10.48 -9.45 1.24
CA ARG A 240 11.25 -8.42 0.52
C ARG A 240 10.35 -7.26 0.07
N VAL A 241 9.15 -7.54 -0.41
CA VAL A 241 8.18 -6.50 -0.79
C VAL A 241 7.80 -5.65 0.42
N VAL A 242 7.46 -6.25 1.56
CA VAL A 242 7.11 -5.51 2.78
C VAL A 242 8.30 -4.70 3.30
N ALA A 243 9.52 -5.25 3.25
CA ALA A 243 10.73 -4.54 3.64
C ALA A 243 10.99 -3.31 2.74
N ALA A 244 10.87 -3.47 1.42
CA ALA A 244 11.03 -2.39 0.45
C ALA A 244 9.96 -1.30 0.62
N VAL A 245 8.70 -1.68 0.82
CA VAL A 245 7.59 -0.75 1.08
C VAL A 245 7.81 0.02 2.40
N ARG A 246 8.24 -0.67 3.47
CA ARG A 246 8.57 -0.02 4.74
C ARG A 246 9.69 0.99 4.60
N ALA A 247 10.76 0.65 3.87
CA ALA A 247 11.87 1.55 3.58
C ALA A 247 11.41 2.74 2.71
N GLY A 248 10.57 2.51 1.72
CA GLY A 248 9.97 3.55 0.89
C GLY A 248 9.11 4.51 1.71
N TRP A 249 8.26 4.02 2.60
CA TRP A 249 7.50 4.89 3.50
C TRP A 249 8.39 5.66 4.48
N ALA A 250 9.45 5.04 5.03
CA ALA A 250 10.40 5.74 5.88
C ALA A 250 11.08 6.90 5.13
N ALA A 251 11.57 6.65 3.90
CA ALA A 251 12.18 7.66 3.05
C ALA A 251 11.19 8.78 2.67
N TYR A 252 9.95 8.44 2.31
CA TYR A 252 8.93 9.41 1.95
C TYR A 252 8.53 10.33 3.11
N LEU A 253 8.45 9.80 4.32
CA LEU A 253 8.14 10.57 5.52
C LEU A 253 9.31 11.47 5.98
N GLU A 254 10.53 11.20 5.52
CA GLU A 254 11.72 12.00 5.80
C GLU A 254 11.88 13.12 4.74
N ASP A 255 11.87 12.75 3.46
CA ASP A 255 11.94 13.70 2.34
C ASP A 255 11.03 13.25 1.17
N PRO A 256 9.85 13.86 1.02
CA PRO A 256 8.92 13.50 -0.05
C PRO A 256 9.24 14.13 -1.41
N ALA A 257 10.23 15.04 -1.53
CA ALA A 257 10.37 15.94 -2.67
C ALA A 257 10.56 15.19 -4.01
N ALA A 258 11.52 14.27 -4.08
CA ALA A 258 11.79 13.50 -5.30
C ALA A 258 10.60 12.63 -5.70
N THR A 259 9.96 12.00 -4.72
CA THR A 259 8.80 11.14 -4.93
C THR A 259 7.57 11.93 -5.37
N ASN A 260 7.33 13.10 -4.76
CA ASN A 260 6.25 14.00 -5.18
C ASN A 260 6.44 14.48 -6.63
N ALA A 261 7.68 14.79 -7.04
CA ALA A 261 7.99 15.14 -8.42
C ALA A 261 7.68 13.99 -9.39
N ALA A 262 8.04 12.76 -9.03
CA ALA A 262 7.73 11.57 -9.81
C ALA A 262 6.22 11.33 -9.92
N MET A 263 5.48 11.34 -8.80
CA MET A 263 4.02 11.20 -8.81
C MET A 263 3.33 12.34 -9.57
N GLY A 264 3.82 13.59 -9.44
CA GLY A 264 3.31 14.75 -10.19
C GLY A 264 3.57 14.66 -11.70
N ALA A 265 4.58 13.88 -12.13
CA ALA A 265 4.77 13.57 -13.55
C ALA A 265 3.68 12.63 -14.09
N ILE A 266 3.10 11.79 -13.25
CA ILE A 266 2.01 10.86 -13.57
C ILE A 266 0.65 11.57 -13.42
N ASN A 267 0.34 12.06 -12.23
CA ASN A 267 -0.95 12.72 -11.92
C ASN A 267 -0.86 14.24 -12.11
N LYS A 268 -1.24 14.72 -13.30
CA LYS A 268 -1.28 16.15 -13.63
C LYS A 268 -2.47 16.92 -13.02
N ALA A 269 -3.39 16.22 -12.37
CA ALA A 269 -4.55 16.87 -11.74
C ALA A 269 -4.23 17.47 -10.37
N MET A 270 -3.10 17.09 -9.76
CA MET A 270 -2.63 17.61 -8.49
C MET A 270 -1.39 18.48 -8.71
N ASP A 271 -1.39 19.72 -8.21
CA ASP A 271 -0.25 20.62 -8.31
C ASP A 271 0.84 20.31 -7.27
N GLU A 272 2.06 20.81 -7.51
CA GLU A 272 3.23 20.58 -6.66
C GLU A 272 3.01 21.02 -5.21
N GLN A 273 2.31 22.16 -5.01
CA GLN A 273 2.02 22.65 -3.66
C GLN A 273 1.10 21.70 -2.91
N THR A 274 0.09 21.16 -3.59
CA THR A 274 -0.81 20.15 -3.00
C THR A 274 -0.05 18.89 -2.62
N PHE A 275 0.84 18.41 -3.50
CA PHE A 275 1.68 17.26 -3.17
C PHE A 275 2.49 17.50 -1.89
N ARG A 276 3.13 18.66 -1.76
CA ARG A 276 3.96 19.01 -0.60
C ARG A 276 3.14 19.11 0.68
N GLU A 277 2.03 19.84 0.65
CA GLU A 277 1.17 20.05 1.80
C GLU A 277 0.49 18.77 2.26
N SER A 278 0.00 17.95 1.32
CA SER A 278 -0.59 16.65 1.61
C SER A 278 0.44 15.68 2.20
N ALA A 279 1.66 15.66 1.67
CA ALA A 279 2.74 14.85 2.24
C ALA A 279 3.05 15.25 3.70
N ALA A 280 3.04 16.54 4.01
CA ALA A 280 3.25 17.03 5.38
C ALA A 280 2.06 16.69 6.30
N ALA A 281 0.85 16.88 5.83
CA ALA A 281 -0.38 16.67 6.62
C ALA A 281 -0.60 15.21 7.03
N GLN A 282 -0.11 14.24 6.24
CA GLN A 282 -0.30 12.82 6.56
C GLN A 282 0.70 12.26 7.59
N VAL A 283 1.82 12.93 7.85
CA VAL A 283 2.88 12.42 8.74
C VAL A 283 2.34 11.97 10.10
N PRO A 284 1.54 12.78 10.84
CA PRO A 284 1.01 12.37 12.13
C PRO A 284 -0.02 11.23 12.05
N LEU A 285 -0.63 11.01 10.90
CA LEU A 285 -1.61 9.95 10.69
C LEU A 285 -0.96 8.60 10.34
N ILE A 286 0.29 8.63 9.84
CA ILE A 286 1.03 7.43 9.41
C ILE A 286 2.01 6.98 10.49
N ARG A 287 2.72 7.90 11.13
CA ARG A 287 3.69 7.54 12.17
C ARG A 287 2.98 6.90 13.35
N PRO A 288 3.34 5.66 13.71
CA PRO A 288 2.75 5.01 14.86
C PRO A 288 3.23 5.66 16.14
N GLU A 289 2.41 5.57 17.18
CA GLU A 289 2.81 5.92 18.53
C GLU A 289 3.53 4.73 19.21
N GLY A 290 4.45 5.04 20.11
CA GLY A 290 5.18 4.04 20.87
C GLY A 290 6.09 3.15 20.01
N ASP A 291 6.18 1.87 20.38
CA ASP A 291 7.08 0.89 19.76
C ASP A 291 6.48 0.15 18.54
N THR A 292 5.30 0.57 18.06
CA THR A 292 4.69 -0.06 16.89
C THR A 292 5.55 0.23 15.65
N PRO A 293 6.01 -0.78 14.92
CA PRO A 293 6.77 -0.55 13.69
C PRO A 293 5.89 0.09 12.62
N LEU A 294 6.51 0.88 11.74
CA LEU A 294 5.83 1.47 10.59
C LEU A 294 5.16 0.38 9.75
N GLY A 295 3.86 0.53 9.53
CA GLY A 295 3.02 -0.45 8.85
C GLY A 295 2.49 -1.60 9.72
N GLY A 296 2.81 -1.58 11.01
CA GLY A 296 2.35 -2.62 11.96
C GLY A 296 0.84 -2.60 12.20
N MET A 297 0.30 -3.75 12.54
CA MET A 297 -1.13 -3.95 12.78
C MET A 297 -1.36 -4.71 14.09
N SER A 298 -2.48 -4.48 14.77
CA SER A 298 -2.87 -5.16 16.00
C SER A 298 -4.14 -5.99 15.83
N LEU A 299 -4.19 -7.13 16.52
CA LEU A 299 -5.37 -8.00 16.54
C LEU A 299 -6.60 -7.27 17.11
N GLU A 300 -6.39 -6.48 18.14
CA GLU A 300 -7.48 -5.72 18.79
C GLU A 300 -8.21 -4.81 17.79
N ARG A 301 -7.45 -4.07 16.96
CA ARG A 301 -8.03 -3.15 15.99
C ARG A 301 -8.75 -3.89 14.84
N TRP A 302 -8.21 -5.04 14.40
CA TRP A 302 -8.91 -5.89 13.43
C TRP A 302 -10.19 -6.48 14.03
N GLN A 303 -10.16 -6.94 15.28
CA GLN A 303 -11.35 -7.46 15.96
C GLN A 303 -12.42 -6.38 16.12
N THR A 304 -12.03 -5.17 16.55
CA THR A 304 -12.94 -4.01 16.64
C THR A 304 -13.63 -3.75 15.31
N LEU A 305 -12.89 -3.77 14.20
CA LEU A 305 -13.47 -3.58 12.87
C LEU A 305 -14.45 -4.70 12.50
N VAL A 306 -14.10 -5.97 12.75
CA VAL A 306 -15.00 -7.11 12.50
C VAL A 306 -16.30 -6.92 13.26
N ASP A 307 -16.24 -6.54 14.53
CA ASP A 307 -17.42 -6.36 15.39
C ASP A 307 -18.29 -5.20 14.90
N GLN A 308 -17.67 -4.06 14.55
CA GLN A 308 -18.37 -2.91 13.96
C GLN A 308 -19.09 -3.27 12.65
N LEU A 309 -18.42 -4.02 11.75
CA LEU A 309 -19.03 -4.44 10.48
C LEU A 309 -20.16 -5.48 10.69
N LYS A 310 -20.07 -6.33 11.71
CA LYS A 310 -21.17 -7.23 12.13
C LYS A 310 -22.37 -6.42 12.64
N GLU A 311 -22.14 -5.44 13.50
CA GLU A 311 -23.20 -4.56 13.98
C GLU A 311 -23.91 -3.79 12.87
N LEU A 312 -23.15 -3.36 11.84
CA LEU A 312 -23.69 -2.72 10.65
C LEU A 312 -24.38 -3.71 9.69
N LYS A 313 -24.34 -5.01 9.96
CA LYS A 313 -24.86 -6.10 9.12
C LYS A 313 -24.20 -6.16 7.73
N LEU A 314 -22.97 -5.62 7.62
CA LEU A 314 -22.14 -5.71 6.43
C LEU A 314 -21.39 -7.05 6.37
N VAL A 315 -21.17 -7.67 7.51
CA VAL A 315 -20.58 -8.98 7.73
C VAL A 315 -21.59 -9.87 8.46
N ARG A 316 -21.77 -11.09 8.00
CA ARG A 316 -22.74 -12.05 8.53
C ARG A 316 -22.10 -13.31 9.06
N LYS A 317 -20.97 -13.72 8.49
CA LYS A 317 -20.22 -14.90 8.91
C LYS A 317 -19.34 -14.58 10.12
N ASP A 318 -18.84 -15.60 10.72
CA ASP A 318 -17.84 -15.47 11.77
C ASP A 318 -16.47 -15.34 11.10
N VAL A 319 -15.97 -14.10 11.03
CA VAL A 319 -14.68 -13.76 10.45
C VAL A 319 -13.66 -13.73 11.58
N ASP A 320 -12.65 -14.59 11.48
CA ASP A 320 -11.54 -14.64 12.42
C ASP A 320 -10.53 -13.50 12.14
N ALA A 321 -10.50 -12.51 13.03
CA ALA A 321 -9.63 -11.35 12.91
C ALA A 321 -8.13 -11.71 12.83
N ALA A 322 -7.70 -12.80 13.48
CA ALA A 322 -6.31 -13.24 13.46
C ALA A 322 -5.85 -13.75 12.06
N ARG A 323 -6.79 -14.08 11.21
CA ARG A 323 -6.51 -14.53 9.84
C ARG A 323 -6.46 -13.41 8.81
N LEU A 324 -6.81 -12.19 9.16
CA LEU A 324 -6.92 -11.06 8.24
C LEU A 324 -5.58 -10.41 7.93
N PHE A 325 -4.57 -10.60 8.77
CA PHE A 325 -3.28 -9.93 8.64
C PHE A 325 -2.10 -10.77 9.08
N VAL A 326 -0.91 -10.35 8.66
CA VAL A 326 0.39 -10.87 9.12
C VAL A 326 1.33 -9.67 9.26
N ASN A 327 1.99 -9.54 10.40
CA ASN A 327 3.11 -8.60 10.58
C ASN A 327 4.42 -9.29 10.19
N LEU A 328 5.15 -8.71 9.23
CA LEU A 328 6.41 -9.23 8.69
C LEU A 328 7.57 -8.29 9.01
#